data_6ecb7c6091893346eb1936d8ccb29c00
#
_entry.id   6ecb7c6091893346eb1936d8ccb29c00
#
_cell.length_a   1.000
_cell.length_b   1.000
_cell.length_c   1.000
_cell.angle_alpha   90.00
_cell.angle_beta   90.00
_cell.angle_gamma   90.00
#
_symmetry.space_group_name_H-M   'P 1'
#
loop_
_entity.id
_entity.type
_entity.pdbx_description
1 polymer ?
#
loop_
_entity_poly.entity_id
_entity_poly.type
_entity_poly.pdbx_seq_one_letter_code
_entity_poly.pdbx_strand_id
1 'polypeptide(L)'
;MSDIEELRRKLEKISKELEEIKRKIDQRRVNIGAISSLDEITETLATTIDDKEEGGVFMHAGVIKKKGKIIDYWSHTFTDEDVYSIDPKSIVELIAPLTSEQRINILRTLLKHRQTNMTQISKETGLEGGELYHHLKELLRRGFIKTIRRGVYTITMKGEISLIIVSGLASWLEPQYSEEL
;
A
#
# COMPACT_ATOMS: atom_id res chain seq x y z
N MET A 1 41.00 23.66 13.28
CA MET A 1 40.91 22.29 13.85
C MET A 1 39.58 22.08 14.61
N SER A 2 39.03 23.12 15.23
CA SER A 2 37.74 23.09 15.97
C SER A 2 36.51 22.68 15.13
N ASP A 3 36.38 23.19 13.92
CA ASP A 3 35.17 23.02 13.08
C ASP A 3 35.01 21.59 12.54
N ILE A 4 36.12 20.90 12.28
CA ILE A 4 36.12 19.51 11.79
C ILE A 4 35.75 18.55 12.93
N GLU A 5 36.20 18.82 14.14
CA GLU A 5 35.82 18.02 15.32
C GLU A 5 34.35 18.22 15.69
N GLU A 6 33.84 19.43 15.56
CA GLU A 6 32.42 19.71 15.78
C GLU A 6 31.53 19.03 14.73
N LEU A 7 31.92 19.06 13.46
CA LEU A 7 31.27 18.35 12.37
C LEU A 7 31.27 16.83 12.57
N ARG A 8 32.38 16.26 13.04
CA ARG A 8 32.43 14.83 13.37
C ARG A 8 31.47 14.45 14.48
N ARG A 9 31.41 15.24 15.55
CA ARG A 9 30.45 15.01 16.65
C ARG A 9 28.98 15.09 16.19
N LYS A 10 28.66 16.05 15.32
CA LYS A 10 27.31 16.16 14.73
C LYS A 10 26.99 14.96 13.85
N LEU A 11 27.93 14.50 13.04
CA LEU A 11 27.77 13.30 12.22
C LEU A 11 27.56 12.01 13.06
N GLU A 12 28.34 11.83 14.13
CA GLU A 12 28.17 10.70 15.05
C GLU A 12 26.80 10.74 15.76
N LYS A 13 26.34 11.92 16.15
CA LYS A 13 25.03 12.09 16.78
C LYS A 13 23.90 11.74 15.80
N ILE A 14 23.95 12.28 14.58
CA ILE A 14 22.95 11.97 13.53
C ILE A 14 22.97 10.47 13.19
N SER A 15 24.13 9.85 13.09
CA SER A 15 24.25 8.42 12.82
C SER A 15 23.58 7.58 13.91
N LYS A 16 23.80 7.91 15.19
CA LYS A 16 23.14 7.22 16.32
C LYS A 16 21.62 7.42 16.33
N GLU A 17 21.15 8.63 16.07
CA GLU A 17 19.72 8.92 15.98
C GLU A 17 19.06 8.15 14.82
N LEU A 18 19.77 8.03 13.69
CA LEU A 18 19.32 7.29 12.51
C LEU A 18 19.27 5.78 12.77
N GLU A 19 20.25 5.23 13.48
CA GLU A 19 20.24 3.83 13.91
C GLU A 19 19.11 3.54 14.91
N GLU A 20 18.85 4.47 15.84
CA GLU A 20 17.76 4.33 16.80
C GLU A 20 16.39 4.41 16.12
N ILE A 21 16.20 5.34 15.18
CA ILE A 21 14.99 5.42 14.35
C ILE A 21 14.81 4.15 13.53
N LYS A 22 15.87 3.65 12.90
CA LYS A 22 15.85 2.41 12.13
C LYS A 22 15.46 1.23 13.00
N ARG A 23 16.02 1.12 14.20
CA ARG A 23 15.67 0.09 15.18
C ARG A 23 14.22 0.19 15.63
N LYS A 24 13.69 1.41 15.87
CA LYS A 24 12.27 1.63 16.22
C LYS A 24 11.35 1.25 15.07
N ILE A 25 11.73 1.53 13.81
CA ILE A 25 10.99 1.12 12.62
C ILE A 25 11.01 -0.41 12.47
N ASP A 26 12.16 -1.05 12.67
CA ASP A 26 12.29 -2.51 12.55
C ASP A 26 11.58 -3.24 13.70
N GLN A 27 11.53 -2.67 14.90
CA GLN A 27 10.76 -3.19 16.03
C GLN A 27 9.24 -3.08 15.82
N ARG A 28 8.76 -2.10 15.06
CA ARG A 28 7.34 -1.96 14.66
C ARG A 28 6.95 -2.88 13.48
N ARG A 29 7.92 -3.56 12.85
CA ARG A 29 7.64 -4.54 11.81
C ARG A 29 7.30 -5.88 12.47
N VAL A 30 6.01 -6.20 12.50
CA VAL A 30 5.57 -7.55 12.86
C VAL A 30 6.23 -8.54 11.89
N ASN A 31 7.00 -9.48 12.40
CA ASN A 31 7.64 -10.50 11.57
C ASN A 31 6.63 -11.60 11.20
N ILE A 32 5.82 -11.32 10.17
CA ILE A 32 4.76 -12.23 9.70
C ILE A 32 5.31 -13.60 9.29
N GLY A 33 6.59 -13.70 8.95
CA GLY A 33 7.23 -14.97 8.56
C GLY A 33 7.40 -15.98 9.71
N ALA A 34 7.28 -15.53 10.96
CA ALA A 34 7.39 -16.37 12.17
C ALA A 34 6.01 -16.68 12.79
N ILE A 35 4.93 -16.10 12.26
CA ILE A 35 3.59 -16.21 12.86
C ILE A 35 2.89 -17.45 12.29
N SER A 36 2.55 -18.40 13.14
CA SER A 36 1.94 -19.68 12.77
C SER A 36 0.41 -19.69 12.88
N SER A 37 -0.17 -18.75 13.64
CA SER A 37 -1.62 -18.68 13.85
C SER A 37 -2.13 -17.25 13.93
N LEU A 38 -3.46 -17.08 13.80
CA LEU A 38 -4.14 -15.79 13.99
C LEU A 38 -3.98 -15.30 15.43
N ASP A 39 -3.94 -16.21 16.39
CA ASP A 39 -3.77 -15.91 17.81
C ASP A 39 -2.41 -15.26 18.08
N GLU A 40 -1.32 -15.78 17.49
CA GLU A 40 0.01 -15.17 17.59
C GLU A 40 0.05 -13.75 16.97
N ILE A 41 -0.68 -13.53 15.88
CA ILE A 41 -0.81 -12.17 15.29
C ILE A 41 -1.50 -11.25 16.30
N THR A 42 -2.61 -11.70 16.85
CA THR A 42 -3.42 -10.93 17.79
C THR A 42 -2.62 -10.60 19.05
N GLU A 43 -1.93 -11.58 19.64
CA GLU A 43 -1.07 -11.37 20.80
C GLU A 43 0.07 -10.38 20.48
N THR A 44 0.72 -10.54 19.32
CA THR A 44 1.79 -9.65 18.90
C THR A 44 1.30 -8.22 18.71
N LEU A 45 0.11 -8.03 18.14
CA LEU A 45 -0.50 -6.70 18.01
C LEU A 45 -0.87 -6.12 19.39
N ALA A 46 -1.45 -6.93 20.27
CA ALA A 46 -1.82 -6.50 21.61
C ALA A 46 -0.62 -5.98 22.43
N THR A 47 0.57 -6.60 22.28
CA THR A 47 1.79 -6.13 22.98
C THR A 47 2.30 -4.75 22.49
N THR A 48 1.73 -4.19 21.43
CA THR A 48 2.09 -2.84 20.96
C THR A 48 1.30 -1.73 21.68
N ILE A 49 0.24 -2.09 22.41
CA ILE A 49 -0.54 -1.19 23.26
C ILE A 49 -0.02 -1.32 24.69
N ASP A 50 0.17 -0.19 25.41
CA ASP A 50 0.51 -0.22 26.82
C ASP A 50 -0.69 -0.81 27.60
N ASP A 51 -0.44 -1.75 28.53
CA ASP A 51 -1.48 -2.41 29.36
C ASP A 51 -2.38 -1.43 30.14
N LYS A 52 -1.98 -0.17 30.24
CA LYS A 52 -2.71 0.91 30.93
C LYS A 52 -3.50 1.80 30.00
N GLU A 53 -3.39 1.61 28.69
CA GLU A 53 -4.06 2.42 27.67
C GLU A 53 -5.20 1.61 27.04
N GLU A 54 -6.32 2.29 26.81
CA GLU A 54 -7.40 1.77 25.98
C GLU A 54 -7.14 2.24 24.54
N GLY A 55 -7.16 1.32 23.58
CA GLY A 55 -6.92 1.67 22.19
C GLY A 55 -6.98 0.47 21.26
N GLY A 56 -6.94 0.75 19.94
CA GLY A 56 -6.92 -0.25 18.89
C GLY A 56 -5.60 -0.24 18.13
N VAL A 57 -5.10 -1.43 17.80
CA VAL A 57 -4.00 -1.62 16.85
C VAL A 57 -4.53 -2.40 15.64
N PHE A 58 -4.25 -1.89 14.48
CA PHE A 58 -4.70 -2.46 13.21
C PHE A 58 -3.50 -2.81 12.35
N MET A 59 -3.60 -3.91 11.62
CA MET A 59 -2.56 -4.32 10.67
C MET A 59 -3.19 -4.74 9.36
N HIS A 60 -2.55 -4.35 8.26
CA HIS A 60 -2.76 -5.00 6.98
C HIS A 60 -1.43 -5.47 6.41
N ALA A 61 -1.47 -6.62 5.75
CA ALA A 61 -0.28 -7.23 5.18
C ALA A 61 -0.63 -7.98 3.89
N GLY A 62 0.36 -8.12 3.01
CA GLY A 62 0.21 -8.89 1.80
C GLY A 62 1.52 -9.52 1.36
N VAL A 63 1.41 -10.63 0.64
CA VAL A 63 2.53 -11.33 0.04
C VAL A 63 2.21 -11.71 -1.39
N ILE A 64 3.17 -11.49 -2.30
CA ILE A 64 3.06 -11.87 -3.70
C ILE A 64 4.06 -12.99 -3.97
N LYS A 65 3.55 -14.13 -4.46
CA LYS A 65 4.36 -15.27 -4.91
C LYS A 65 4.33 -15.40 -6.43
N LYS A 66 5.48 -15.72 -7.04
CA LYS A 66 5.59 -16.08 -8.43
C LYS A 66 6.47 -17.33 -8.59
N LYS A 67 5.97 -18.37 -9.26
CA LYS A 67 6.68 -19.64 -9.45
C LYS A 67 7.23 -20.21 -8.13
N GLY A 68 6.41 -20.18 -7.07
CA GLY A 68 6.76 -20.71 -5.74
C GLY A 68 7.66 -19.81 -4.89
N LYS A 69 8.19 -18.70 -5.42
CA LYS A 69 9.04 -17.76 -4.69
C LYS A 69 8.27 -16.51 -4.31
N ILE A 70 8.48 -16.02 -3.09
CA ILE A 70 8.01 -14.69 -2.67
C ILE A 70 8.81 -13.66 -3.44
N ILE A 71 8.11 -12.79 -4.17
CA ILE A 71 8.71 -11.72 -4.97
C ILE A 71 8.46 -10.34 -4.39
N ASP A 72 7.44 -10.23 -3.53
CA ASP A 72 7.12 -8.99 -2.82
C ASP A 72 6.29 -9.28 -1.58
N TYR A 73 6.40 -8.42 -0.57
CA TYR A 73 5.55 -8.44 0.63
C TYR A 73 5.52 -7.06 1.25
N TRP A 74 4.43 -6.77 1.93
CA TRP A 74 4.29 -5.53 2.72
C TRP A 74 3.49 -5.80 3.98
N SER A 75 3.73 -5.00 5.00
CA SER A 75 2.88 -4.88 6.19
C SER A 75 2.87 -3.44 6.65
N HIS A 76 1.76 -3.03 7.21
CA HIS A 76 1.61 -1.73 7.84
C HIS A 76 0.75 -1.87 9.08
N THR A 77 1.23 -1.33 10.18
CA THR A 77 0.54 -1.30 11.47
C THR A 77 0.22 0.15 11.81
N PHE A 78 -0.97 0.41 12.31
CA PHE A 78 -1.44 1.72 12.71
C PHE A 78 -2.40 1.60 13.88
N THR A 79 -2.58 2.68 14.62
CA THR A 79 -3.43 2.75 15.81
C THR A 79 -4.71 3.54 15.51
N ASP A 80 -5.65 3.54 16.44
CA ASP A 80 -6.82 4.41 16.39
C ASP A 80 -6.43 5.89 16.42
N GLU A 81 -5.37 6.28 17.13
CA GLU A 81 -4.83 7.65 17.06
C GLU A 81 -4.41 8.03 15.64
N ASP A 82 -3.76 7.12 14.91
CA ASP A 82 -3.41 7.34 13.51
C ASP A 82 -4.66 7.56 12.66
N VAL A 83 -5.74 6.80 12.92
CA VAL A 83 -7.02 6.97 12.21
C VAL A 83 -7.60 8.36 12.43
N TYR A 84 -7.55 8.87 13.67
CA TYR A 84 -8.08 10.21 13.99
C TYR A 84 -7.17 11.36 13.54
N SER A 85 -5.87 11.12 13.42
CA SER A 85 -4.88 12.13 13.03
C SER A 85 -4.81 12.36 11.51
N ILE A 86 -5.23 11.39 10.69
CA ILE A 86 -5.18 11.52 9.23
C ILE A 86 -6.21 12.55 8.75
N ASP A 87 -5.75 13.53 7.99
CA ASP A 87 -6.62 14.52 7.35
C ASP A 87 -7.65 13.81 6.45
N PRO A 88 -8.97 13.99 6.69
CA PRO A 88 -10.02 13.39 5.88
C PRO A 88 -9.88 13.66 4.37
N LYS A 89 -9.33 14.83 3.99
CA LYS A 89 -9.05 15.17 2.60
C LYS A 89 -8.06 14.19 1.98
N SER A 90 -7.04 13.77 2.71
CA SER A 90 -6.06 12.80 2.25
C SER A 90 -6.69 11.43 1.97
N ILE A 91 -7.65 11.02 2.82
CA ILE A 91 -8.44 9.79 2.61
C ILE A 91 -9.26 9.90 1.34
N VAL A 92 -10.00 11.01 1.17
CA VAL A 92 -10.82 11.24 -0.04
C VAL A 92 -9.95 11.25 -1.29
N GLU A 93 -8.80 11.91 -1.28
CA GLU A 93 -7.88 11.95 -2.42
C GLU A 93 -7.31 10.57 -2.76
N LEU A 94 -7.09 9.72 -1.76
CA LEU A 94 -6.64 8.34 -1.97
C LEU A 94 -7.76 7.48 -2.58
N ILE A 95 -8.99 7.61 -2.09
CA ILE A 95 -10.10 6.74 -2.53
C ILE A 95 -10.69 7.20 -3.87
N ALA A 96 -10.70 8.49 -4.18
CA ALA A 96 -11.33 9.06 -5.38
C ALA A 96 -11.02 8.32 -6.70
N PRO A 97 -9.79 7.86 -6.99
CA PRO A 97 -9.54 7.05 -8.18
C PRO A 97 -10.28 5.70 -8.19
N LEU A 98 -10.63 5.16 -7.04
CA LEU A 98 -11.29 3.86 -6.89
C LEU A 98 -12.82 3.94 -6.84
N THR A 99 -13.40 5.13 -7.01
CA THR A 99 -14.87 5.32 -7.07
C THR A 99 -15.45 5.19 -8.49
N SER A 100 -14.64 4.79 -9.47
CA SER A 100 -15.07 4.55 -10.86
C SER A 100 -14.74 3.13 -11.27
N GLU A 101 -15.76 2.42 -11.72
CA GLU A 101 -15.62 1.06 -12.24
C GLU A 101 -14.59 0.98 -13.37
N GLN A 102 -14.60 1.96 -14.28
CA GLN A 102 -13.68 2.04 -15.40
C GLN A 102 -12.22 2.11 -14.92
N ARG A 103 -11.93 2.94 -13.88
CA ARG A 103 -10.59 3.06 -13.32
C ARG A 103 -10.17 1.79 -12.57
N ILE A 104 -11.08 1.14 -11.87
CA ILE A 104 -10.83 -0.16 -11.24
C ILE A 104 -10.46 -1.21 -12.29
N ASN A 105 -11.19 -1.29 -13.40
CA ASN A 105 -10.93 -2.24 -14.49
C ASN A 105 -9.57 -1.96 -15.16
N ILE A 106 -9.20 -0.70 -15.37
CA ILE A 106 -7.87 -0.33 -15.84
C ILE A 106 -6.78 -0.80 -14.86
N LEU A 107 -6.96 -0.56 -13.56
CA LEU A 107 -5.99 -0.98 -12.54
C LEU A 107 -5.87 -2.51 -12.46
N ARG A 108 -6.98 -3.26 -12.57
CA ARG A 108 -6.99 -4.72 -12.64
C ARG A 108 -6.21 -5.23 -13.86
N THR A 109 -6.41 -4.62 -15.02
CA THR A 109 -5.67 -4.94 -16.25
C THR A 109 -4.17 -4.72 -16.06
N LEU A 110 -3.78 -3.59 -15.45
CA LEU A 110 -2.39 -3.29 -15.16
C LEU A 110 -1.78 -4.20 -14.09
N LEU A 111 -2.55 -4.60 -13.09
CA LEU A 111 -2.11 -5.56 -12.08
C LEU A 111 -1.83 -6.94 -12.70
N LYS A 112 -2.71 -7.41 -13.58
CA LYS A 112 -2.59 -8.68 -14.29
C LYS A 112 -1.37 -8.73 -15.22
N HIS A 113 -1.17 -7.70 -16.02
CA HIS A 113 -0.12 -7.67 -17.07
C HIS A 113 1.18 -7.01 -16.61
N ARG A 114 1.17 -6.34 -15.47
CA ARG A 114 2.28 -5.55 -14.93
C ARG A 114 2.70 -4.36 -15.81
N GLN A 115 2.85 -4.56 -17.09
CA GLN A 115 3.15 -3.53 -18.09
C GLN A 115 2.29 -3.76 -19.32
N THR A 116 1.57 -2.73 -19.77
CA THR A 116 0.71 -2.86 -20.95
C THR A 116 0.51 -1.51 -21.65
N ASN A 117 0.04 -1.56 -22.88
CA ASN A 117 -0.22 -0.38 -23.70
C ASN A 117 -1.72 -0.06 -23.76
N MET A 118 -2.05 1.13 -24.29
CA MET A 118 -3.44 1.60 -24.43
C MET A 118 -4.31 0.61 -25.22
N THR A 119 -3.79 0.00 -26.28
CA THR A 119 -4.54 -0.96 -27.10
C THR A 119 -4.99 -2.18 -26.31
N GLN A 120 -4.09 -2.73 -25.47
CA GLN A 120 -4.44 -3.85 -24.63
C GLN A 120 -5.41 -3.46 -23.50
N ILE A 121 -5.24 -2.26 -22.91
CA ILE A 121 -6.17 -1.75 -21.91
C ILE A 121 -7.56 -1.58 -22.53
N SER A 122 -7.65 -0.93 -23.69
CA SER A 122 -8.90 -0.76 -24.45
C SER A 122 -9.58 -2.11 -24.72
N LYS A 123 -8.83 -3.09 -25.20
CA LYS A 123 -9.34 -4.44 -25.47
C LYS A 123 -9.94 -5.13 -24.24
N GLU A 124 -9.30 -5.01 -23.08
CA GLU A 124 -9.74 -5.68 -21.84
C GLU A 124 -10.85 -4.93 -21.09
N THR A 125 -10.87 -3.61 -21.20
CA THR A 125 -11.84 -2.77 -20.48
C THR A 125 -13.05 -2.34 -21.32
N GLY A 126 -12.95 -2.46 -22.64
CA GLY A 126 -13.95 -1.92 -23.57
C GLY A 126 -13.94 -0.40 -23.72
N LEU A 127 -13.03 0.30 -23.03
CA LEU A 127 -12.92 1.76 -23.07
C LEU A 127 -12.11 2.20 -24.30
N GLU A 128 -12.56 3.25 -24.97
CA GLU A 128 -11.91 3.74 -26.20
C GLU A 128 -11.69 5.26 -26.22
N GLY A 129 -10.78 5.69 -27.08
CA GLY A 129 -10.59 7.11 -27.44
C GLY A 129 -10.37 8.03 -26.24
N GLY A 130 -11.16 9.11 -26.20
CA GLY A 130 -11.07 10.15 -25.18
C GLY A 130 -11.44 9.69 -23.78
N GLU A 131 -12.38 8.73 -23.65
CA GLU A 131 -12.79 8.18 -22.37
C GLU A 131 -11.64 7.44 -21.69
N LEU A 132 -11.01 6.49 -22.39
CA LEU A 132 -9.83 5.78 -21.88
C LEU A 132 -8.71 6.76 -21.51
N TYR A 133 -8.45 7.73 -22.37
CA TYR A 133 -7.43 8.74 -22.11
C TYR A 133 -7.72 9.56 -20.85
N HIS A 134 -8.98 9.94 -20.63
CA HIS A 134 -9.42 10.67 -19.44
C HIS A 134 -9.13 9.88 -18.15
N HIS A 135 -9.52 8.60 -18.11
CA HIS A 135 -9.30 7.74 -16.96
C HIS A 135 -7.81 7.46 -16.70
N LEU A 136 -7.02 7.22 -17.74
CA LEU A 136 -5.57 7.06 -17.62
C LEU A 136 -4.90 8.35 -17.11
N LYS A 137 -5.31 9.52 -17.60
CA LYS A 137 -4.78 10.81 -17.15
C LYS A 137 -5.07 11.05 -15.66
N GLU A 138 -6.27 10.71 -15.19
CA GLU A 138 -6.62 10.85 -13.78
C GLU A 138 -5.80 9.90 -12.90
N LEU A 139 -5.64 8.63 -13.29
CA LEU A 139 -4.81 7.66 -12.58
C LEU A 139 -3.33 8.07 -12.55
N LEU A 140 -2.80 8.61 -13.64
CA LEU A 140 -1.44 9.18 -13.72
C LEU A 140 -1.29 10.36 -12.78
N ARG A 141 -2.22 11.32 -12.81
CA ARG A 141 -2.21 12.52 -11.98
C ARG A 141 -2.21 12.18 -10.49
N ARG A 142 -2.94 11.15 -10.11
CA ARG A 142 -3.04 10.68 -8.73
C ARG A 142 -1.92 9.71 -8.31
N GLY A 143 -1.03 9.35 -9.25
CA GLY A 143 0.11 8.47 -8.99
C GLY A 143 -0.25 6.99 -8.76
N PHE A 144 -1.43 6.54 -9.22
CA PHE A 144 -1.83 5.14 -9.18
C PHE A 144 -1.17 4.30 -10.27
N ILE A 145 -0.87 4.92 -11.37
CA ILE A 145 -0.12 4.34 -12.49
C ILE A 145 1.03 5.28 -12.88
N LYS A 146 1.99 4.76 -13.59
CA LYS A 146 3.07 5.54 -14.21
C LYS A 146 3.33 5.09 -15.64
N THR A 147 3.90 5.99 -16.42
CA THR A 147 4.37 5.69 -17.77
C THR A 147 5.81 5.17 -17.69
N ILE A 148 6.09 4.02 -18.31
CA ILE A 148 7.45 3.45 -18.42
C ILE A 148 8.13 3.99 -19.68
N ARG A 149 7.37 4.03 -20.77
CA ARG A 149 7.73 4.62 -22.06
C ARG A 149 6.47 5.08 -22.77
N ARG A 150 6.61 5.83 -23.84
CA ARG A 150 5.47 6.37 -24.60
C ARG A 150 4.41 5.28 -24.86
N GLY A 151 3.21 5.51 -24.37
CA GLY A 151 2.05 4.62 -24.54
C GLY A 151 2.09 3.31 -23.76
N VAL A 152 3.06 3.10 -22.85
CA VAL A 152 3.15 1.91 -21.98
C VAL A 152 3.06 2.33 -20.54
N TYR A 153 2.14 1.70 -19.82
CA TYR A 153 1.79 2.02 -18.44
C TYR A 153 2.08 0.83 -17.52
N THR A 154 2.28 1.12 -16.25
CA THR A 154 2.34 0.14 -15.15
C THR A 154 1.62 0.68 -13.94
N ILE A 155 1.10 -0.22 -13.11
CA ILE A 155 0.57 0.12 -11.79
C ILE A 155 1.73 0.51 -10.86
N THR A 156 1.53 1.49 -9.99
CA THR A 156 2.48 1.83 -8.93
C THR A 156 2.16 1.02 -7.67
N MET A 157 3.08 1.00 -6.69
CA MET A 157 2.82 0.42 -5.37
C MET A 157 1.57 1.04 -4.72
N LYS A 158 1.39 2.37 -4.83
CA LYS A 158 0.19 3.06 -4.36
C LYS A 158 -1.08 2.49 -5.00
N GLY A 159 -1.10 2.38 -6.34
CA GLY A 159 -2.26 1.84 -7.05
C GLY A 159 -2.54 0.38 -6.74
N GLU A 160 -1.49 -0.44 -6.66
CA GLU A 160 -1.59 -1.87 -6.36
C GLU A 160 -2.13 -2.12 -4.96
N ILE A 161 -1.52 -1.54 -3.93
CA ILE A 161 -1.94 -1.73 -2.53
C ILE A 161 -3.35 -1.18 -2.31
N SER A 162 -3.66 0.02 -2.83
CA SER A 162 -5.01 0.58 -2.70
C SER A 162 -6.08 -0.30 -3.33
N LEU A 163 -5.82 -0.81 -4.55
CA LEU A 163 -6.75 -1.70 -5.23
C LEU A 163 -6.96 -3.00 -4.45
N ILE A 164 -5.88 -3.63 -3.98
CA ILE A 164 -5.94 -4.90 -3.25
C ILE A 164 -6.70 -4.73 -1.92
N ILE A 165 -6.38 -3.69 -1.13
CA ILE A 165 -7.03 -3.46 0.17
C ILE A 165 -8.51 -3.17 -0.02
N VAL A 166 -8.89 -2.28 -0.94
CA VAL A 166 -10.31 -1.96 -1.17
C VAL A 166 -11.06 -3.16 -1.72
N SER A 167 -10.45 -3.98 -2.60
CA SER A 167 -11.06 -5.21 -3.08
C SER A 167 -11.24 -6.24 -1.97
N GLY A 168 -10.26 -6.37 -1.06
CA GLY A 168 -10.37 -7.22 0.12
C GLY A 168 -11.47 -6.79 1.06
N LEU A 169 -11.59 -5.48 1.34
CA LEU A 169 -12.68 -4.93 2.15
C LEU A 169 -14.05 -5.18 1.50
N ALA A 170 -14.19 -4.95 0.20
CA ALA A 170 -15.43 -5.24 -0.52
C ALA A 170 -15.80 -6.72 -0.46
N SER A 171 -14.83 -7.62 -0.64
CA SER A 171 -15.04 -9.06 -0.52
C SER A 171 -15.47 -9.52 0.88
N TRP A 172 -15.04 -8.82 1.92
CA TRP A 172 -15.36 -9.16 3.30
C TRP A 172 -16.67 -8.54 3.79
N LEU A 173 -16.93 -7.27 3.43
CA LEU A 173 -18.07 -6.50 3.94
C LEU A 173 -19.32 -6.61 3.08
N GLU A 174 -19.20 -7.05 1.81
CA GLU A 174 -20.29 -7.25 0.86
C GLU A 174 -20.46 -8.75 0.53
N PRO A 175 -21.05 -9.55 1.43
CA PRO A 175 -21.12 -11.01 1.31
C PRO A 175 -21.94 -11.53 0.12
N GLN A 176 -22.61 -10.68 -0.64
CA GLN A 176 -23.41 -11.06 -1.82
C GLN A 176 -22.59 -11.76 -2.93
N TYR A 177 -21.26 -11.71 -2.84
CA TYR A 177 -20.37 -12.40 -3.80
C TYR A 177 -19.92 -13.80 -3.37
N SER A 178 -20.35 -14.29 -2.19
CA SER A 178 -19.94 -15.57 -1.63
C SER A 178 -20.95 -16.72 -1.82
N GLU A 179 -22.16 -16.43 -2.35
CA GLU A 179 -23.21 -17.45 -2.49
C GLU A 179 -23.29 -18.10 -3.90
N GLU A 180 -22.42 -17.72 -4.86
CA GLU A 180 -22.41 -18.29 -6.23
C GLU A 180 -21.12 -19.03 -6.60
N LEU A 181 -20.39 -19.60 -5.62
CA LEU A 181 -19.25 -20.46 -5.89
C LEU A 181 -19.45 -21.87 -5.33
#